data_d348e96b7c6ad25604faceb5b27b08ee
#
_entry.id   d348e96b7c6ad25604faceb5b27b08ee
#
_cell.length_a   1.000
_cell.length_b   1.000
_cell.length_c   1.000
_cell.angle_alpha   90.00
_cell.angle_beta   90.00
_cell.angle_gamma   90.00
#
_symmetry.space_group_name_H-M   'P 1'
#
loop_
_entity.id
_entity.type
_entity.pdbx_description
1 polymer ?
#
loop_
_entity_poly.entity_id
_entity_poly.type
_entity_poly.pdbx_seq_one_letter_code
_entity_poly.pdbx_strand_id
1 'polypeptide(L)'
;MSVDVTKLPSGLTVITDTMPHLETAALGVWAGVGGRDEKPNEHGISHLLEHMAFKGTTRRSSREIVEEIEAVGGDLNAGTSTETTAY
;
A
#
# COMPACT_ATOMS: atom_id res chain seq x y z
N MET A 1 -2.90 23.89 -1.85
CA MET A 1 -2.48 22.60 -1.28
C MET A 1 -2.34 22.69 0.21
N SER A 2 -2.92 21.78 0.94
CA SER A 2 -2.81 21.71 2.40
C SER A 2 -2.23 20.34 2.79
N VAL A 3 -0.99 20.35 3.25
CA VAL A 3 -0.33 19.13 3.69
C VAL A 3 -0.27 19.12 5.21
N ASP A 4 -0.85 18.09 5.82
CA ASP A 4 -0.81 17.86 7.25
C ASP A 4 -0.03 16.57 7.55
N VAL A 5 0.82 16.64 8.57
CA VAL A 5 1.59 15.48 9.03
C VAL A 5 1.23 15.22 10.48
N THR A 6 0.78 14.00 10.75
CA THR A 6 0.40 13.58 12.11
C THR A 6 1.17 12.32 12.46
N LYS A 7 1.78 12.32 13.64
CA LYS A 7 2.42 11.11 14.18
C LYS A 7 1.54 10.52 15.27
N LEU A 8 1.12 9.30 15.09
CA LEU A 8 0.30 8.58 16.06
C LEU A 8 1.19 7.99 17.18
N PRO A 9 0.63 7.74 18.37
CA PRO A 9 1.38 7.11 19.46
C PRO A 9 2.00 5.76 19.10
N SER A 10 1.43 5.05 18.13
CA SER A 10 1.95 3.78 17.62
C SER A 10 3.23 3.92 16.80
N GLY A 11 3.62 5.14 16.45
CA GLY A 11 4.74 5.41 15.55
C GLY A 11 4.36 5.58 14.09
N LEU A 12 3.10 5.32 13.74
CA LEU A 12 2.62 5.52 12.38
C LEU A 12 2.55 7.01 12.05
N THR A 13 3.09 7.38 10.90
CA THR A 13 2.97 8.74 10.38
C THR A 13 1.87 8.79 9.34
N VAL A 14 0.94 9.71 9.52
CA VAL A 14 -0.17 9.93 8.56
C VAL A 14 0.07 11.27 7.89
N ILE A 15 0.12 11.25 6.57
CA ILE A 15 0.30 12.46 5.75
C ILE A 15 -0.94 12.61 4.89
N THR A 16 -1.57 13.78 4.98
CA THR A 16 -2.72 14.10 4.14
C THR A 16 -2.46 15.36 3.34
N ASP A 17 -2.91 15.37 2.10
CA ASP A 17 -2.87 16.54 1.24
C ASP A 17 -4.29 16.75 0.73
N THR A 18 -4.95 17.78 1.24
CA THR A 18 -6.33 18.09 0.88
C THR A 18 -6.37 18.93 -0.38
N MET A 19 -7.02 18.39 -1.39
CA MET A 19 -7.18 19.04 -2.70
C MET A 19 -8.66 19.16 -3.06
N PRO A 20 -9.38 20.16 -2.47
CA PRO A 20 -10.84 20.25 -2.60
C PRO A 20 -11.33 20.50 -4.02
N HIS A 21 -10.46 20.93 -4.92
CA HIS A 21 -10.80 21.17 -6.33
C HIS A 21 -10.79 19.88 -7.17
N LEU A 22 -10.39 18.75 -6.60
CA LEU A 22 -10.36 17.46 -7.28
C LEU A 22 -11.45 16.53 -6.74
N GLU A 23 -11.96 15.68 -7.62
CA GLU A 23 -12.99 14.69 -7.27
C GLU A 23 -12.40 13.28 -7.08
N THR A 24 -11.10 13.16 -7.23
CA THR A 24 -10.38 11.88 -7.08
C THR A 24 -9.63 11.83 -5.76
N ALA A 25 -9.28 10.61 -5.35
CA ALA A 25 -8.47 10.41 -4.15
C ALA A 25 -7.41 9.35 -4.43
N ALA A 26 -6.25 9.50 -3.80
CA ALA A 26 -5.20 8.52 -3.84
C ALA A 26 -4.80 8.18 -2.40
N LEU A 27 -4.62 6.89 -2.12
CA LEU A 27 -4.19 6.41 -0.82
C LEU A 27 -3.01 5.47 -0.98
N GLY A 28 -2.02 5.61 -0.13
CA GLY A 28 -0.88 4.70 -0.15
C GLY A 28 -0.42 4.37 1.25
N VAL A 29 0.12 3.17 1.41
CA VAL A 29 0.76 2.71 2.64
C VAL A 29 2.20 2.37 2.31
N TRP A 30 3.13 3.03 2.97
CA TRP A 30 4.56 2.82 2.77
C TRP A 30 5.18 2.22 4.02
N ALA A 31 5.86 1.08 3.85
CA ALA A 31 6.62 0.45 4.91
C ALA A 31 8.11 0.60 4.60
N GLY A 32 8.89 1.04 5.59
CA GLY A 32 10.35 1.16 5.45
C GLY A 32 11.06 -0.17 5.56
N VAL A 33 10.56 -1.17 4.85
CA VAL A 33 11.05 -2.56 4.84
C VAL A 33 11.11 -3.04 3.39
N GLY A 34 12.16 -3.73 3.05
CA GLY A 34 12.33 -4.29 1.72
C GLY A 34 13.36 -5.41 1.71
N GLY A 35 13.86 -5.76 0.53
CA GLY A 35 14.81 -6.86 0.38
C GLY A 35 16.05 -6.75 1.24
N ARG A 36 16.50 -5.54 1.52
CA ARG A 36 17.66 -5.28 2.38
C ARG A 36 17.49 -5.78 3.81
N ASP A 37 16.26 -5.82 4.30
CA ASP A 37 15.95 -6.23 5.68
C ASP A 37 15.77 -7.74 5.82
N GLU A 38 15.82 -8.47 4.72
CA GLU A 38 15.63 -9.91 4.70
C GLU A 38 16.91 -10.66 5.04
N LYS A 39 16.79 -11.69 5.88
CA LYS A 39 17.88 -12.60 6.15
C LYS A 39 18.14 -13.50 4.93
N PRO A 40 19.33 -14.15 4.82
CA PRO A 40 19.62 -15.02 3.67
C PRO A 40 18.58 -16.10 3.39
N ASN A 41 17.93 -16.62 4.41
CA ASN A 41 16.87 -17.63 4.26
C ASN A 41 15.48 -17.05 4.04
N GLU A 42 15.38 -15.72 3.95
CA GLU A 42 14.11 -15.01 3.78
C GLU A 42 14.06 -14.21 2.46
N HIS A 43 15.06 -14.35 1.60
CA HIS A 43 15.12 -13.59 0.35
C HIS A 43 13.86 -13.79 -0.49
N GLY A 44 13.26 -12.68 -0.90
CA GLY A 44 12.03 -12.66 -1.69
C GLY A 44 10.76 -12.57 -0.87
N ILE A 45 10.83 -12.58 0.47
CA ILE A 45 9.62 -12.59 1.31
C ILE A 45 8.81 -11.30 1.18
N SER A 46 9.46 -10.15 1.07
CA SER A 46 8.78 -8.88 0.87
C SER A 46 8.02 -8.85 -0.44
N HIS A 47 8.63 -9.37 -1.49
CA HIS A 47 8.02 -9.47 -2.81
C HIS A 47 6.87 -10.47 -2.82
N LEU A 48 7.03 -11.59 -2.12
CA LEU A 48 5.96 -12.58 -1.97
C LEU A 48 4.76 -11.99 -1.23
N LEU A 49 5.01 -11.27 -0.14
CA LEU A 49 3.94 -10.62 0.63
C LEU A 49 3.20 -9.59 -0.23
N GLU A 50 3.92 -8.83 -1.05
CA GLU A 50 3.33 -7.90 -2.01
C GLU A 50 2.33 -8.62 -2.91
N HIS A 51 2.73 -9.74 -3.51
CA HIS A 51 1.84 -10.54 -4.36
C HIS A 51 0.66 -11.10 -3.57
N MET A 52 0.90 -11.62 -2.39
CA MET A 52 -0.14 -12.25 -1.58
C MET A 52 -1.20 -11.25 -1.09
N ALA A 53 -0.86 -9.98 -0.98
CA ALA A 53 -1.81 -8.95 -0.57
C ALA A 53 -3.02 -8.84 -1.51
N PHE A 54 -2.86 -9.26 -2.77
CA PHE A 54 -3.90 -9.19 -3.79
C PHE A 54 -4.54 -10.55 -4.10
N LYS A 55 -4.22 -11.59 -3.35
CA LYS A 55 -4.71 -12.96 -3.62
C LYS A 55 -6.02 -13.30 -2.92
N GLY A 56 -6.48 -12.43 -2.06
CA GLY A 56 -7.77 -12.61 -1.40
C GLY A 56 -7.68 -12.47 0.10
N THR A 57 -8.84 -12.26 0.70
CA THR A 57 -9.02 -12.16 2.14
C THR A 57 -10.20 -13.04 2.54
N THR A 58 -10.56 -13.04 3.83
CA THR A 58 -11.74 -13.77 4.29
C THR A 58 -13.05 -13.21 3.74
N ARG A 59 -13.04 -11.93 3.30
CA ARG A 59 -14.23 -11.24 2.80
C ARG A 59 -14.27 -11.05 1.30
N ARG A 60 -13.11 -11.12 0.63
CA ARG A 60 -13.01 -10.84 -0.80
C ARG A 60 -12.08 -11.84 -1.47
N SER A 61 -12.50 -12.36 -2.60
CA SER A 61 -11.63 -13.13 -3.46
C SER A 61 -10.62 -12.21 -4.16
N SER A 62 -9.59 -12.78 -4.75
CA SER A 62 -8.63 -12.02 -5.57
C SER A 62 -9.33 -11.21 -6.65
N ARG A 63 -10.31 -11.82 -7.30
CA ARG A 63 -11.10 -11.18 -8.35
C ARG A 63 -11.92 -10.00 -7.82
N GLU A 64 -12.56 -10.17 -6.67
CA GLU A 64 -13.38 -9.12 -6.07
C GLU A 64 -12.56 -7.88 -5.67
N ILE A 65 -11.32 -8.09 -5.19
CA ILE A 65 -10.42 -6.99 -4.86
C ILE A 65 -10.20 -6.10 -6.09
N VAL A 66 -9.94 -6.70 -7.22
CA VAL A 66 -9.69 -5.95 -8.47
C VAL A 66 -10.98 -5.34 -9.01
N GLU A 67 -12.07 -6.11 -9.04
CA GLU A 67 -13.34 -5.65 -9.59
C GLU A 67 -13.94 -4.46 -8.84
N GLU A 68 -13.84 -4.43 -7.51
CA GLU A 68 -14.38 -3.33 -6.72
C GLU A 68 -13.69 -2.01 -7.03
N ILE A 69 -12.37 -2.03 -7.24
CA ILE A 69 -11.63 -0.83 -7.60
C ILE A 69 -11.90 -0.42 -9.04
N GLU A 70 -11.95 -1.39 -9.95
CA GLU A 70 -12.24 -1.10 -11.36
C GLU A 70 -13.65 -0.55 -11.56
N ALA A 71 -14.60 -0.98 -10.76
CA ALA A 71 -15.99 -0.53 -10.86
C ALA A 71 -16.15 0.98 -10.64
N VAL A 72 -15.23 1.61 -9.90
CA VAL A 72 -15.23 3.06 -9.67
C VAL A 72 -14.16 3.79 -10.50
N GLY A 73 -13.56 3.10 -11.46
CA GLY A 73 -12.53 3.67 -12.32
C GLY A 73 -11.18 3.83 -11.65
N GLY A 74 -10.97 3.14 -10.54
CA GLY A 74 -9.73 3.23 -9.78
C GLY A 74 -8.65 2.28 -10.24
N ASP A 75 -7.47 2.43 -9.67
CA ASP A 75 -6.31 1.61 -9.94
C ASP A 75 -5.69 1.16 -8.62
N LEU A 76 -5.25 -0.08 -8.58
CA LEU A 76 -4.66 -0.69 -7.38
C LEU A 76 -3.30 -1.26 -7.73
N ASN A 77 -2.29 -0.87 -6.98
CA ASN A 77 -0.92 -1.26 -7.29
C ASN A 77 -0.06 -1.40 -6.04
N ALA A 78 1.10 -2.04 -6.20
CA ALA A 78 2.09 -2.18 -5.14
C ALA A 78 3.48 -2.31 -5.74
N GLY A 79 4.50 -2.02 -4.95
CA GLY A 79 5.88 -2.16 -5.38
C GLY A 79 6.79 -2.45 -4.21
N THR A 80 7.76 -3.33 -4.42
CA THR A 80 8.78 -3.69 -3.43
C THR A 80 10.14 -3.34 -3.98
N SER A 81 10.94 -2.67 -3.17
CA SER A 81 12.33 -2.35 -3.51
C SER A 81 13.26 -2.87 -2.42
N THR A 82 14.53 -2.47 -2.51
CA THR A 82 15.54 -2.85 -1.52
C THR A 82 15.21 -2.31 -0.12
N GLU A 83 14.65 -1.12 -0.04
CA GLU A 83 14.46 -0.42 1.24
C GLU A 83 13.00 -0.11 1.59
N THR A 84 12.09 -0.20 0.64
CA THR A 84 10.70 0.23 0.82
C THR A 84 9.73 -0.71 0.15
N THR A 85 8.61 -0.96 0.79
CA THR A 85 7.45 -1.63 0.21
C THR A 85 6.27 -0.66 0.26
N ALA A 86 5.58 -0.48 -0.85
CA ALA A 86 4.45 0.45 -0.95
C ALA A 86 3.22 -0.26 -1.51
N TYR A 87 2.07 0.06 -0.93
CA TYR A 87 0.76 -0.44 -1.36
C TYR A 87 -0.15 0.72 -1.71
#